data_eca3621df24506365966a308b5f40bb2
#
_entry.id   eca3621df24506365966a308b5f40bb2
#
_cell.length_a   1.000
_cell.length_b   1.000
_cell.length_c   1.000
_cell.angle_alpha   90.00
_cell.angle_beta   90.00
_cell.angle_gamma   90.00
#
_symmetry.space_group_name_H-M   'P 1'
#
loop_
_entity.id
_entity.type
_entity.pdbx_description
1 polymer ?
#
loop_
_entity_poly.entity_id
_entity_poly.type
_entity_poly.pdbx_seq_one_letter_code
_entity_poly.pdbx_strand_id
1 'polypeptide(L)'
;RGLCEKEIPVEISLGEREYAEEDAKKALLEAGGKLADLIRGNNLSLQEVREDLHLVGWLEEEGIRVCWTPEDAEWIQTDGTVLNEECPEKGIQTELTASLQAGVFSREYRFSVTLYPPLQTKQQEKEAGFKRLLKQMDEAQRTEGQLVLPKMYEGKNLSYRVRGDREYLLFPVLGIVAAILLP
;
A
#
# COMPACT_ATOMS: atom_id res chain seq x y z
N ARG A 1 -29.75 54.98 4.21
CA ARG A 1 -28.26 54.94 4.28
C ARG A 1 -27.88 53.57 3.78
N GLY A 2 -27.64 53.42 2.47
CA GLY A 2 -27.11 52.22 1.87
C GLY A 2 -25.59 52.18 2.05
N LEU A 3 -25.10 51.14 2.69
CA LEU A 3 -23.69 50.80 2.70
C LEU A 3 -23.36 50.27 1.28
N CYS A 4 -22.52 51.02 0.54
CA CYS A 4 -22.00 50.57 -0.72
C CYS A 4 -20.84 49.60 -0.40
N GLU A 5 -21.10 48.31 -0.44
CA GLU A 5 -20.04 47.30 -0.45
C GLU A 5 -19.33 47.35 -1.80
N LYS A 6 -18.13 47.89 -1.78
CA LYS A 6 -17.24 47.90 -2.92
C LYS A 6 -16.34 46.69 -2.79
N GLU A 7 -16.64 45.62 -3.53
CA GLU A 7 -15.73 44.51 -3.66
C GLU A 7 -14.49 44.97 -4.46
N ILE A 8 -13.35 44.93 -3.83
CA ILE A 8 -12.06 45.18 -4.45
C ILE A 8 -11.50 43.79 -4.78
N PRO A 9 -11.42 43.37 -6.05
CA PRO A 9 -10.74 42.12 -6.37
C PRO A 9 -9.26 42.28 -6.05
N VAL A 10 -8.78 41.52 -5.08
CA VAL A 10 -7.36 41.39 -4.77
C VAL A 10 -6.85 40.18 -5.55
N GLU A 11 -6.19 40.39 -6.66
CA GLU A 11 -5.40 39.36 -7.33
C GLU A 11 -4.16 39.09 -6.48
N ILE A 12 -4.17 37.98 -5.75
CA ILE A 12 -2.96 37.45 -5.11
C ILE A 12 -2.29 36.53 -6.13
N SER A 13 -1.32 37.04 -6.87
CA SER A 13 -0.42 36.17 -7.62
C SER A 13 0.60 35.59 -6.62
N LEU A 14 0.44 34.31 -6.29
CA LEU A 14 1.47 33.54 -5.60
C LEU A 14 2.59 33.32 -6.62
N GLY A 15 3.55 34.26 -6.64
CA GLY A 15 4.76 34.12 -7.44
C GLY A 15 5.57 32.93 -6.94
N GLU A 16 6.01 32.06 -7.85
CA GLU A 16 7.05 31.08 -7.54
C GLU A 16 8.28 31.85 -7.01
N ARG A 17 8.91 31.30 -5.97
CA ARG A 17 10.10 31.93 -5.39
C ARG A 17 11.19 32.04 -6.45
N GLU A 18 11.65 33.24 -6.74
CA GLU A 18 12.80 33.44 -7.61
C GLU A 18 14.07 33.01 -6.88
N TYR A 19 14.75 32.01 -7.41
CA TYR A 19 16.02 31.54 -6.90
C TYR A 19 17.17 32.08 -7.74
N ALA A 20 18.22 32.59 -7.10
CA ALA A 20 19.52 32.69 -7.75
C ALA A 20 20.06 31.26 -8.01
N GLU A 21 20.83 31.06 -9.07
CA GLU A 21 21.28 29.72 -9.51
C GLU A 21 21.96 28.92 -8.40
N GLU A 22 22.84 29.56 -7.62
CA GLU A 22 23.58 28.94 -6.51
C GLU A 22 22.64 28.54 -5.36
N ASP A 23 21.65 29.39 -5.03
CA ASP A 23 20.68 29.13 -3.98
C ASP A 23 19.72 28.01 -4.40
N ALA A 24 19.31 27.97 -5.68
CA ALA A 24 18.49 26.88 -6.20
C ALA A 24 19.20 25.52 -6.12
N LYS A 25 20.46 25.46 -6.54
CA LYS A 25 21.27 24.24 -6.48
C LYS A 25 21.42 23.74 -5.06
N LYS A 26 21.67 24.65 -4.12
CA LYS A 26 21.79 24.32 -2.69
C LYS A 26 20.48 23.82 -2.13
N ALA A 27 19.38 24.53 -2.38
CA ALA A 27 18.03 24.14 -1.90
C ALA A 27 17.62 22.77 -2.45
N LEU A 28 17.83 22.52 -3.75
CA LEU A 28 17.52 21.21 -4.37
C LEU A 28 18.36 20.08 -3.78
N LEU A 29 19.64 20.34 -3.42
CA LEU A 29 20.51 19.35 -2.80
C LEU A 29 20.05 19.01 -1.37
N GLU A 30 19.74 20.03 -0.57
CA GLU A 30 19.25 19.87 0.81
C GLU A 30 17.89 19.17 0.84
N ALA A 31 16.96 19.57 -0.04
CA ALA A 31 15.66 18.94 -0.19
C ALA A 31 15.79 17.46 -0.56
N GLY A 32 16.64 17.12 -1.53
CA GLY A 32 16.86 15.73 -1.94
C GLY A 32 17.41 14.85 -0.81
N GLY A 33 18.24 15.39 0.06
CA GLY A 33 18.74 14.67 1.23
C GLY A 33 17.66 14.34 2.27
N LYS A 34 16.66 15.20 2.42
CA LYS A 34 15.54 15.01 3.35
C LYS A 34 14.44 14.07 2.79
N LEU A 35 14.35 13.97 1.47
CA LEU A 35 13.25 13.21 0.83
C LEU A 35 13.19 11.76 1.27
N ALA A 36 14.32 11.07 1.40
CA ALA A 36 14.35 9.66 1.78
C ALA A 36 13.64 9.38 3.13
N ASP A 37 13.77 10.31 4.08
CA ASP A 37 13.09 10.21 5.37
C ASP A 37 11.60 10.58 5.28
N LEU A 38 11.25 11.54 4.42
CA LEU A 38 9.86 11.98 4.23
C LEU A 38 9.02 10.90 3.54
N ILE A 39 9.55 10.30 2.46
CA ILE A 39 8.79 9.37 1.62
C ILE A 39 8.53 8.03 2.28
N ARG A 40 9.34 7.60 3.25
CA ARG A 40 9.13 6.30 3.91
C ARG A 40 7.81 6.22 4.68
N GLY A 41 7.21 7.35 5.05
CA GLY A 41 5.96 7.39 5.83
C GLY A 41 6.08 6.60 7.14
N ASN A 42 5.21 5.63 7.35
CA ASN A 42 5.21 4.74 8.53
C ASN A 42 6.16 3.54 8.39
N ASN A 43 6.77 3.34 7.23
CA ASN A 43 7.69 2.23 7.01
C ASN A 43 9.01 2.42 7.77
N LEU A 44 9.64 1.31 8.17
CA LEU A 44 10.93 1.35 8.87
C LEU A 44 12.06 1.88 7.97
N SER A 45 12.04 1.49 6.70
CA SER A 45 12.99 1.93 5.69
C SER A 45 12.42 1.76 4.28
N LEU A 46 13.06 2.34 3.27
CA LEU A 46 12.71 2.12 1.86
C LEU A 46 13.07 0.70 1.37
N GLN A 47 13.92 -0.01 2.09
CA GLN A 47 14.30 -1.40 1.81
C GLN A 47 13.31 -2.41 2.43
N GLU A 48 12.34 -1.92 3.22
CA GLU A 48 11.27 -2.74 3.79
C GLU A 48 9.96 -1.94 3.81
N VAL A 49 9.34 -1.81 2.64
CA VAL A 49 8.08 -1.09 2.48
C VAL A 49 6.91 -2.07 2.51
N ARG A 50 5.99 -1.84 3.43
CA ARG A 50 4.79 -2.66 3.66
C ARG A 50 3.50 -1.85 3.69
N GLU A 51 3.63 -0.54 3.91
CA GLU A 51 2.55 0.43 3.95
C GLU A 51 2.78 1.52 2.89
N ASP A 52 1.79 2.35 2.64
CA ASP A 52 1.86 3.43 1.68
C ASP A 52 3.03 4.38 1.94
N LEU A 53 3.59 4.90 0.86
CA LEU A 53 4.65 5.91 0.89
C LEU A 53 4.04 7.30 1.00
N HIS A 54 4.74 8.22 1.67
CA HIS A 54 4.30 9.61 1.77
C HIS A 54 4.94 10.45 0.67
N LEU A 55 4.34 10.46 -0.52
CA LEU A 55 4.84 11.20 -1.67
C LEU A 55 4.29 12.63 -1.66
N VAL A 56 5.07 13.57 -1.11
CA VAL A 56 4.70 14.99 -1.08
C VAL A 56 4.90 15.64 -2.46
N GLY A 57 3.91 16.40 -2.93
CA GLY A 57 3.99 17.15 -4.19
C GLY A 57 4.63 18.53 -4.05
N TRP A 58 4.80 19.02 -2.82
CA TRP A 58 5.33 20.35 -2.54
C TRP A 58 6.06 20.38 -1.20
N LEU A 59 7.25 21.00 -1.18
CA LEU A 59 8.01 21.27 0.02
C LEU A 59 7.82 22.76 0.37
N GLU A 60 6.97 23.03 1.37
CA GLU A 60 6.51 24.41 1.68
C GLU A 60 7.64 25.31 2.15
N GLU A 61 8.53 24.80 3.01
CA GLU A 61 9.64 25.59 3.57
C GLU A 61 10.63 26.07 2.50
N GLU A 62 10.92 25.20 1.55
CA GLU A 62 11.86 25.46 0.46
C GLU A 62 11.17 26.09 -0.75
N GLY A 63 9.86 25.94 -0.92
CA GLY A 63 9.12 26.36 -2.11
C GLY A 63 9.48 25.54 -3.35
N ILE A 64 9.71 24.23 -3.16
CA ILE A 64 10.14 23.30 -4.19
C ILE A 64 8.96 22.38 -4.57
N ARG A 65 8.70 22.27 -5.87
CA ARG A 65 7.74 21.29 -6.41
C ARG A 65 8.43 19.94 -6.57
N VAL A 66 7.71 18.87 -6.21
CA VAL A 66 8.18 17.50 -6.35
C VAL A 66 7.21 16.72 -7.22
N CYS A 67 7.71 16.15 -8.31
CA CYS A 67 6.95 15.25 -9.18
C CYS A 67 7.50 13.83 -9.03
N TRP A 68 6.63 12.87 -8.80
CA TRP A 68 6.99 11.48 -8.58
C TRP A 68 6.70 10.63 -9.81
N THR A 69 7.66 9.79 -10.16
CA THR A 69 7.53 8.83 -11.26
C THR A 69 8.03 7.48 -10.78
N PRO A 70 7.11 6.55 -10.42
CA PRO A 70 7.49 5.17 -10.14
C PRO A 70 7.91 4.48 -11.44
N GLU A 71 8.90 3.60 -11.36
CA GLU A 71 9.32 2.74 -12.47
C GLU A 71 8.23 1.77 -12.85
N ASP A 72 7.53 1.25 -11.84
CA ASP A 72 6.48 0.26 -12.00
C ASP A 72 5.20 0.70 -11.28
N ALA A 73 4.26 1.23 -12.07
CA ALA A 73 2.97 1.71 -11.58
C ALA A 73 2.03 0.58 -11.12
N GLU A 74 2.35 -0.69 -11.41
CA GLU A 74 1.58 -1.83 -10.90
C GLU A 74 1.82 -2.01 -9.39
N TRP A 75 2.97 -1.57 -8.88
CA TRP A 75 3.35 -1.72 -7.49
C TRP A 75 3.27 -0.45 -6.66
N ILE A 76 3.62 0.70 -7.25
CA ILE A 76 3.59 2.00 -6.57
C ILE A 76 2.86 3.00 -7.47
N GLN A 77 1.83 3.65 -6.95
CA GLN A 77 1.12 4.72 -7.64
C GLN A 77 1.80 6.08 -7.38
N THR A 78 1.50 7.06 -8.23
CA THR A 78 2.08 8.41 -8.13
C THR A 78 1.66 9.19 -6.90
N ASP A 79 0.60 8.77 -6.22
CA ASP A 79 0.12 9.32 -4.95
C ASP A 79 0.78 8.66 -3.71
N GLY A 80 1.59 7.61 -3.93
CA GLY A 80 2.26 6.86 -2.87
C GLY A 80 1.55 5.59 -2.43
N THR A 81 0.38 5.29 -2.99
CA THR A 81 -0.33 4.04 -2.70
C THR A 81 0.51 2.84 -3.14
N VAL A 82 0.68 1.87 -2.24
CA VAL A 82 1.47 0.66 -2.47
C VAL A 82 0.56 -0.55 -2.64
N LEU A 83 0.61 -1.18 -3.83
CA LEU A 83 -0.21 -2.33 -4.20
C LEU A 83 0.56 -3.64 -3.93
N ASN A 84 0.79 -3.98 -2.67
CA ASN A 84 1.66 -5.09 -2.27
C ASN A 84 0.92 -6.34 -1.77
N GLU A 85 -0.40 -6.45 -1.99
CA GLU A 85 -1.18 -7.62 -1.55
C GLU A 85 -0.73 -8.92 -2.22
N GLU A 86 -0.30 -8.86 -3.49
CA GLU A 86 0.19 -10.00 -4.25
C GLU A 86 1.73 -10.10 -4.30
N CYS A 87 2.41 -9.23 -3.54
CA CYS A 87 3.86 -9.23 -3.47
C CYS A 87 4.40 -10.55 -2.86
N PRO A 88 5.44 -11.17 -3.45
CA PRO A 88 6.04 -12.36 -2.88
C PRO A 88 6.77 -12.07 -1.57
N GLU A 89 6.86 -13.06 -0.69
CA GLU A 89 7.55 -12.95 0.61
C GLU A 89 9.02 -12.52 0.52
N LYS A 90 9.68 -12.84 -0.60
CA LYS A 90 11.06 -12.41 -0.87
C LYS A 90 11.21 -10.92 -1.19
N GLY A 91 10.09 -10.22 -1.37
CA GLY A 91 10.03 -8.83 -1.78
C GLY A 91 10.22 -8.63 -3.28
N ILE A 92 9.83 -7.41 -3.72
CA ILE A 92 10.04 -6.91 -5.10
C ILE A 92 10.80 -5.61 -4.99
N GLN A 93 11.88 -5.49 -5.75
CA GLN A 93 12.66 -4.26 -5.84
C GLN A 93 12.22 -3.45 -7.06
N THR A 94 11.96 -2.15 -6.84
CA THR A 94 11.59 -1.18 -7.88
C THR A 94 12.28 0.15 -7.61
N GLU A 95 12.26 1.06 -8.58
CA GLU A 95 12.80 2.42 -8.45
C GLU A 95 11.67 3.46 -8.40
N LEU A 96 11.89 4.49 -7.58
CA LEU A 96 11.03 5.67 -7.50
C LEU A 96 11.86 6.91 -7.82
N THR A 97 11.50 7.64 -8.87
CA THR A 97 12.19 8.87 -9.28
C THR A 97 11.42 10.08 -8.79
N ALA A 98 12.12 11.00 -8.11
CA ALA A 98 11.63 12.31 -7.73
C ALA A 98 12.27 13.38 -8.60
N SER A 99 11.48 14.16 -9.31
CA SER A 99 11.93 15.37 -10.03
C SER A 99 11.57 16.60 -9.19
N LEU A 100 12.60 17.26 -8.64
CA LEU A 100 12.48 18.46 -7.82
C LEU A 100 12.63 19.68 -8.73
N GLN A 101 11.76 20.67 -8.55
CA GLN A 101 11.78 21.92 -9.29
C GLN A 101 11.77 23.14 -8.36
N ALA A 102 12.77 24.01 -8.50
CA ALA A 102 12.90 25.30 -7.83
C ALA A 102 12.97 26.42 -8.88
N GLY A 103 11.85 27.06 -9.19
CA GLY A 103 11.75 28.01 -10.30
C GLY A 103 12.07 27.32 -11.63
N VAL A 104 13.10 27.82 -12.33
CA VAL A 104 13.55 27.26 -13.63
C VAL A 104 14.56 26.11 -13.49
N PHE A 105 15.03 25.84 -12.28
CA PHE A 105 16.03 24.80 -12.01
C PHE A 105 15.36 23.51 -11.58
N SER A 106 15.87 22.38 -12.06
CA SER A 106 15.38 21.06 -11.71
C SER A 106 16.49 20.08 -11.39
N ARG A 107 16.19 19.08 -10.57
CA ARG A 107 17.08 17.99 -10.23
C ARG A 107 16.31 16.71 -9.97
N GLU A 108 16.85 15.60 -10.45
CA GLU A 108 16.26 14.27 -10.24
C GLU A 108 17.01 13.48 -9.16
N TYR A 109 16.24 12.74 -8.38
CA TYR A 109 16.71 11.79 -7.38
C TYR A 109 16.03 10.46 -7.58
N ARG A 110 16.80 9.38 -7.44
CA ARG A 110 16.29 8.01 -7.56
C ARG A 110 16.40 7.29 -6.25
N PHE A 111 15.34 6.62 -5.86
CA PHE A 111 15.24 5.86 -4.63
C PHE A 111 14.94 4.41 -4.97
N SER A 112 15.83 3.51 -4.54
CA SER A 112 15.55 2.07 -4.62
C SER A 112 14.62 1.70 -3.48
N VAL A 113 13.51 1.06 -3.80
CA VAL A 113 12.45 0.67 -2.89
C VAL A 113 12.27 -0.84 -2.97
N THR A 114 12.20 -1.51 -1.82
CA THR A 114 11.87 -2.94 -1.77
C THR A 114 10.54 -3.13 -1.07
N LEU A 115 9.57 -3.65 -1.83
CA LEU A 115 8.21 -3.90 -1.36
C LEU A 115 8.09 -5.30 -0.79
N TYR A 116 7.39 -5.43 0.32
CA TYR A 116 7.04 -6.70 0.95
C TYR A 116 5.52 -6.78 1.14
N PRO A 117 4.95 -7.98 1.24
CA PRO A 117 3.54 -8.12 1.55
C PRO A 117 3.19 -7.45 2.88
N PRO A 118 1.96 -6.92 3.03
CA PRO A 118 1.53 -6.29 4.26
C PRO A 118 1.63 -7.28 5.44
N LEU A 119 1.94 -6.76 6.63
CA LEU A 119 1.95 -7.59 7.84
C LEU A 119 0.52 -8.02 8.14
N GLN A 120 0.24 -9.31 7.91
CA GLN A 120 -1.06 -9.89 8.23
C GLN A 120 -1.20 -10.02 9.74
N THR A 121 -2.30 -9.52 10.29
CA THR A 121 -2.67 -9.86 11.66
C THR A 121 -3.04 -11.34 11.73
N LYS A 122 -2.89 -11.97 12.92
CA LYS A 122 -3.29 -13.38 13.12
C LYS A 122 -4.72 -13.67 12.65
N GLN A 123 -5.59 -12.66 12.66
CA GLN A 123 -6.96 -12.78 12.19
C GLN A 123 -7.05 -12.78 10.66
N GLN A 124 -6.29 -11.91 9.99
CA GLN A 124 -6.20 -11.88 8.53
C GLN A 124 -5.55 -13.14 7.97
N GLU A 125 -4.51 -13.69 8.65
CA GLU A 125 -3.91 -14.98 8.30
C GLU A 125 -4.94 -16.12 8.38
N LYS A 126 -5.76 -16.14 9.45
CA LYS A 126 -6.84 -17.13 9.60
C LYS A 126 -7.90 -16.99 8.51
N GLU A 127 -8.30 -15.76 8.16
CA GLU A 127 -9.26 -15.50 7.09
C GLU A 127 -8.71 -15.87 5.71
N ALA A 128 -7.45 -15.55 5.42
CA ALA A 128 -6.77 -15.94 4.19
C ALA A 128 -6.64 -17.47 4.09
N GLY A 129 -6.27 -18.13 5.19
CA GLY A 129 -6.25 -19.58 5.29
C GLY A 129 -7.61 -20.20 5.01
N PHE A 130 -8.66 -19.63 5.58
CA PHE A 130 -10.03 -20.10 5.35
C PHE A 130 -10.48 -19.91 3.89
N LYS A 131 -10.17 -18.76 3.26
CA LYS A 131 -10.46 -18.54 1.83
C LYS A 131 -9.74 -19.55 0.93
N ARG A 132 -8.47 -19.88 1.22
CA ARG A 132 -7.73 -20.92 0.49
C ARG A 132 -8.39 -22.29 0.64
N LEU A 133 -8.80 -22.64 1.85
CA LEU A 133 -9.50 -23.91 2.11
C LEU A 133 -10.81 -24.00 1.33
N LEU A 134 -11.63 -22.94 1.34
CA LEU A 134 -12.88 -22.89 0.56
C LEU A 134 -12.62 -23.06 -0.94
N LYS A 135 -11.57 -22.43 -1.47
CA LYS A 135 -11.19 -22.55 -2.87
C LYS A 135 -10.81 -24.00 -3.23
N GLN A 136 -10.02 -24.66 -2.38
CA GLN A 136 -9.66 -26.08 -2.57
C GLN A 136 -10.88 -26.99 -2.54
N MET A 137 -11.83 -26.74 -1.64
CA MET A 137 -13.09 -27.50 -1.57
C MET A 137 -13.95 -27.31 -2.82
N ASP A 138 -14.05 -26.08 -3.33
CA ASP A 138 -14.81 -25.78 -4.56
C ASP A 138 -14.18 -26.45 -5.79
N GLU A 139 -12.85 -26.44 -5.89
CA GLU A 139 -12.10 -27.13 -6.94
C GLU A 139 -12.30 -28.65 -6.86
N ALA A 140 -12.22 -29.25 -5.67
CA ALA A 140 -12.44 -30.69 -5.48
C ALA A 140 -13.89 -31.08 -5.83
N GLN A 141 -14.88 -30.26 -5.44
CA GLN A 141 -16.28 -30.50 -5.80
C GLN A 141 -16.53 -30.44 -7.31
N ARG A 142 -15.89 -29.53 -8.02
CA ARG A 142 -15.97 -29.42 -9.50
C ARG A 142 -15.34 -30.61 -10.21
N THR A 143 -14.25 -31.17 -9.65
CA THR A 143 -13.49 -32.25 -10.28
C THR A 143 -14.09 -33.61 -10.01
N GLU A 144 -14.58 -33.86 -8.79
CA GLU A 144 -15.03 -35.19 -8.34
C GLU A 144 -16.54 -35.31 -8.19
N GLY A 145 -17.33 -34.22 -8.33
CA GLY A 145 -18.78 -34.20 -8.18
C GLY A 145 -19.28 -34.50 -6.76
N GLN A 146 -18.37 -34.68 -5.80
CA GLN A 146 -18.67 -34.90 -4.38
C GLN A 146 -17.92 -33.90 -3.52
N LEU A 147 -18.56 -33.42 -2.45
CA LEU A 147 -17.92 -32.55 -1.47
C LEU A 147 -16.95 -33.40 -0.62
N VAL A 148 -15.69 -33.39 -0.96
CA VAL A 148 -14.64 -34.06 -0.20
C VAL A 148 -14.01 -33.05 0.76
N LEU A 149 -14.17 -33.30 2.07
CA LEU A 149 -13.53 -32.50 3.09
C LEU A 149 -12.03 -32.83 3.17
N PRO A 150 -11.11 -31.85 3.07
CA PRO A 150 -9.70 -32.10 3.13
C PRO A 150 -9.32 -32.71 4.50
N LYS A 151 -8.55 -33.78 4.49
CA LYS A 151 -8.07 -34.44 5.73
C LYS A 151 -6.89 -33.72 6.39
N MET A 152 -6.19 -32.89 5.64
CA MET A 152 -5.03 -32.13 6.11
C MET A 152 -5.08 -30.69 5.58
N TYR A 153 -4.67 -29.76 6.41
CA TYR A 153 -4.46 -28.36 6.05
C TYR A 153 -3.15 -27.87 6.69
N GLU A 154 -2.25 -27.30 5.89
CA GLU A 154 -0.92 -26.82 6.33
C GLU A 154 -0.14 -27.83 7.19
N GLY A 155 -0.15 -29.11 6.79
CA GLY A 155 0.54 -30.19 7.50
C GLY A 155 -0.11 -30.65 8.79
N LYS A 156 -1.28 -30.11 9.16
CA LYS A 156 -2.06 -30.51 10.33
C LYS A 156 -3.26 -31.37 9.93
N ASN A 157 -3.47 -32.46 10.65
CA ASN A 157 -4.66 -33.29 10.45
C ASN A 157 -5.93 -32.54 10.91
N LEU A 158 -6.91 -32.46 10.03
CA LEU A 158 -8.23 -31.91 10.35
C LEU A 158 -9.12 -33.04 10.90
N SER A 159 -9.65 -32.84 12.09
CA SER A 159 -10.63 -33.76 12.67
C SER A 159 -12.04 -33.15 12.57
N TYR A 160 -12.92 -33.82 11.85
CA TYR A 160 -14.32 -33.45 11.75
C TYR A 160 -15.15 -34.26 12.72
N ARG A 161 -15.94 -33.61 13.59
CA ARG A 161 -16.97 -34.27 14.36
C ARG A 161 -18.26 -34.29 13.52
N VAL A 162 -18.57 -35.42 12.93
CA VAL A 162 -19.89 -35.66 12.34
C VAL A 162 -20.87 -35.93 13.47
N ARG A 163 -21.71 -34.95 13.80
CA ARG A 163 -22.89 -35.21 14.64
C ARG A 163 -23.90 -35.89 13.76
N GLY A 164 -24.11 -37.19 14.00
CA GLY A 164 -25.07 -37.95 13.22
C GLY A 164 -26.49 -37.49 13.53
N ASP A 165 -27.04 -36.70 12.63
CA ASP A 165 -28.47 -36.69 12.31
C ASP A 165 -28.70 -35.99 10.97
N ARG A 166 -29.56 -36.56 10.19
CA ARG A 166 -29.73 -36.48 8.75
C ARG A 166 -30.16 -35.13 8.13
N GLU A 167 -30.28 -34.05 8.88
CA GLU A 167 -30.92 -32.85 8.36
C GLU A 167 -30.06 -31.60 8.19
N TYR A 168 -28.72 -31.65 8.45
CA TYR A 168 -27.90 -30.45 8.45
C TYR A 168 -26.65 -30.56 7.59
N LEU A 169 -26.81 -30.66 6.28
CA LEU A 169 -25.72 -30.52 5.31
C LEU A 169 -25.12 -29.10 5.26
N LEU A 170 -25.75 -28.12 5.92
CA LEU A 170 -25.27 -26.72 5.99
C LEU A 170 -24.39 -26.44 7.22
N PHE A 171 -24.37 -27.31 8.23
CA PHE A 171 -23.63 -27.08 9.47
C PHE A 171 -22.18 -27.49 9.51
N PRO A 172 -21.63 -28.40 8.69
CA PRO A 172 -20.17 -28.69 8.71
C PRO A 172 -19.34 -27.48 8.34
N VAL A 173 -19.82 -26.61 7.45
CA VAL A 173 -19.10 -25.37 7.08
C VAL A 173 -19.03 -24.40 8.28
N LEU A 174 -20.14 -24.23 9.02
CA LEU A 174 -20.19 -23.42 10.25
C LEU A 174 -19.37 -24.03 11.39
N GLY A 175 -19.30 -25.36 11.49
CA GLY A 175 -18.48 -26.07 12.47
C GLY A 175 -16.98 -25.90 12.22
N ILE A 176 -16.55 -25.86 10.96
CA ILE A 176 -15.15 -25.58 10.58
C ILE A 176 -14.81 -24.13 10.91
N VAL A 177 -15.69 -23.19 10.64
CA VAL A 177 -15.52 -21.77 11.00
C VAL A 177 -15.37 -21.59 12.50
N ALA A 178 -16.20 -22.27 13.32
CA ALA A 178 -16.11 -22.21 14.77
C ALA A 178 -14.84 -22.85 15.33
N ALA A 179 -14.35 -23.94 14.73
CA ALA A 179 -13.11 -24.61 15.16
C ALA A 179 -11.83 -23.82 14.82
N ILE A 180 -11.89 -22.93 13.82
CA ILE A 180 -10.76 -22.07 13.41
C ILE A 180 -10.79 -20.71 14.14
N LEU A 181 -11.98 -20.25 14.57
CA LEU A 181 -12.17 -18.94 15.20
C LEU A 181 -12.17 -18.96 16.74
N LEU A 182 -12.27 -20.13 17.37
CA LEU A 182 -12.17 -20.26 18.83
C LEU A 182 -10.73 -20.65 19.24
N PRO A 183 -10.16 -19.94 20.24
CA PRO A 183 -8.80 -20.18 20.72
C PRO A 183 -8.60 -21.58 21.34
#